data_4d8161ac0ecfe0f6f9217a2f5b84e168
#
_entry.id   4d8161ac0ecfe0f6f9217a2f5b84e168
#
_cell.length_a   1.000
_cell.length_b   1.000
_cell.length_c   1.000
_cell.angle_alpha   90.00
_cell.angle_beta   90.00
_cell.angle_gamma   90.00
#
_symmetry.space_group_name_H-M   'P 1'
#
loop_
_entity.id
_entity.type
_entity.pdbx_description
1 polymer ?
#
loop_
_entity_poly.entity_id
_entity_poly.type
_entity_poly.pdbx_seq_one_letter_code
_entity_poly.pdbx_strand_id
1 'polypeptide(L)'
;ELEALIISHPAVADVAVIGIPDDEAGELPKAFVTLKPDMEATGAEIQDFVADKVATYKQIHLVEFIDEIPKSASGKILRRFLRDQS
;
A
#
# COMPACT_ATOMS: atom_id res chain seq x y z
N GLU A 1 7.62 -7.03 -2.76
CA GLU A 1 7.93 -7.36 -1.38
C GLU A 1 6.94 -6.83 -0.39
N LEU A 2 6.83 -5.51 -0.27
CA LEU A 2 5.85 -4.92 0.64
C LEU A 2 4.43 -5.27 0.22
N GLU A 3 4.17 -5.30 -1.08
CA GLU A 3 2.84 -5.66 -1.57
C GLU A 3 2.48 -7.09 -1.20
N ALA A 4 3.42 -8.02 -1.37
CA ALA A 4 3.17 -9.41 -1.02
C ALA A 4 2.93 -9.57 0.48
N LEU A 5 3.62 -8.78 1.29
CA LEU A 5 3.45 -8.81 2.73
C LEU A 5 2.08 -8.27 3.14
N ILE A 6 1.70 -7.11 2.61
CA ILE A 6 0.45 -6.47 2.97
C ILE A 6 -0.76 -7.30 2.52
N ILE A 7 -0.68 -7.91 1.32
CA ILE A 7 -1.78 -8.73 0.80
C ILE A 7 -2.06 -9.95 1.69
N SER A 8 -1.10 -10.33 2.53
CA SER A 8 -1.31 -11.45 3.45
C SER A 8 -2.15 -11.07 4.67
N HIS A 9 -2.42 -9.77 4.85
CA HIS A 9 -3.29 -9.33 5.94
C HIS A 9 -4.73 -9.79 5.67
N PRO A 10 -5.43 -10.33 6.69
CA PRO A 10 -6.76 -10.92 6.48
C PRO A 10 -7.81 -9.98 5.88
N ALA A 11 -7.71 -8.68 6.15
CA ALA A 11 -8.70 -7.71 5.69
C ALA A 11 -8.38 -7.13 4.31
N VAL A 12 -7.21 -7.39 3.75
CA VAL A 12 -6.75 -6.78 2.51
C VAL A 12 -7.13 -7.63 1.30
N ALA A 13 -7.86 -7.03 0.36
CA ALA A 13 -8.22 -7.68 -0.89
C ALA A 13 -7.15 -7.43 -1.96
N ASP A 14 -6.61 -6.21 -2.00
CA ASP A 14 -5.60 -5.86 -3.00
C ASP A 14 -4.75 -4.71 -2.43
N VAL A 15 -3.57 -4.52 -3.00
CA VAL A 15 -2.65 -3.49 -2.54
C VAL A 15 -1.70 -3.09 -3.65
N ALA A 16 -1.29 -1.81 -3.63
CA ALA A 16 -0.23 -1.30 -4.49
C ALA A 16 0.64 -0.36 -3.67
N VAL A 17 1.95 -0.52 -3.76
CA VAL A 17 2.89 0.36 -3.06
C VAL A 17 3.64 1.19 -4.08
N ILE A 18 3.68 2.51 -3.87
CA ILE A 18 4.42 3.43 -4.73
C ILE A 18 5.38 4.25 -3.88
N GLY A 19 6.35 4.90 -4.54
CA GLY A 19 7.23 5.85 -3.88
C GLY A 19 6.69 7.26 -4.03
N ILE A 20 6.59 7.98 -2.93
CA ILE A 20 6.17 9.39 -2.92
C ILE A 20 7.43 10.23 -2.72
N PRO A 21 7.67 11.26 -3.54
CA PRO A 21 8.85 12.11 -3.37
C PRO A 21 8.90 12.74 -1.99
N ASP A 22 10.10 12.76 -1.40
CA ASP A 22 10.33 13.35 -0.09
C ASP A 22 11.69 14.03 -0.08
N ASP A 23 11.76 15.23 0.48
CA ASP A 23 12.97 16.03 0.46
C ASP A 23 14.12 15.38 1.23
N GLU A 24 13.82 14.68 2.31
CA GLU A 24 14.86 14.10 3.16
C GLU A 24 15.21 12.66 2.76
N ALA A 25 14.20 11.85 2.47
CA ALA A 25 14.40 10.44 2.21
C ALA A 25 14.53 10.11 0.72
N GLY A 26 14.30 11.08 -0.17
CA GLY A 26 14.21 10.83 -1.60
C GLY A 26 12.82 10.33 -1.96
N GLU A 27 12.42 9.18 -1.43
CA GLU A 27 11.07 8.63 -1.60
C GLU A 27 10.62 7.96 -0.31
N LEU A 28 9.33 8.03 -0.05
CA LEU A 28 8.70 7.31 1.05
C LEU A 28 7.67 6.33 0.49
N PRO A 29 7.61 5.11 1.02
CA PRO A 29 6.60 4.13 0.57
C PRO A 29 5.20 4.58 0.98
N LYS A 30 4.28 4.53 0.02
CA LYS A 30 2.86 4.74 0.27
C LYS A 30 2.08 3.54 -0.25
N ALA A 31 1.20 2.99 0.58
CA ALA A 31 0.38 1.85 0.20
C ALA A 31 -1.03 2.30 -0.12
N PHE A 32 -1.53 1.89 -1.27
CA PHE A 32 -2.96 1.99 -1.58
C PHE A 32 -3.57 0.62 -1.33
N VAL A 33 -4.59 0.57 -0.49
CA VAL A 33 -5.16 -0.70 -0.02
C VAL A 33 -6.65 -0.75 -0.34
N THR A 34 -7.08 -1.89 -0.89
CA THR A 34 -8.49 -2.20 -1.07
C THR A 34 -8.85 -3.26 -0.06
N LEU A 35 -9.85 -2.99 0.77
CA LEU A 35 -10.30 -3.93 1.79
C LEU A 35 -11.29 -4.93 1.21
N LYS A 36 -11.32 -6.13 1.81
CA LYS A 36 -12.33 -7.13 1.45
C LYS A 36 -13.71 -6.65 1.88
N PRO A 37 -14.78 -7.08 1.20
CA PRO A 37 -16.15 -6.73 1.62
C PRO A 37 -16.39 -7.12 3.07
N ASP A 38 -17.05 -6.25 3.81
CA ASP A 38 -17.41 -6.46 5.21
C ASP A 38 -16.22 -6.57 6.17
N MET A 39 -15.01 -6.24 5.70
CA MET A 39 -13.81 -6.21 6.55
C MET A 39 -13.38 -4.77 6.78
N GLU A 40 -12.76 -4.52 7.92
CA GLU A 40 -12.28 -3.19 8.27
C GLU A 40 -10.86 -3.26 8.79
N ALA A 41 -10.08 -2.23 8.50
CA ALA A 41 -8.76 -2.05 9.07
C ALA A 41 -8.40 -0.57 8.96
N THR A 42 -7.58 -0.08 9.88
CA THR A 42 -7.09 1.30 9.83
C THR A 42 -5.71 1.34 9.20
N GLY A 43 -5.29 2.55 8.78
CA GLY A 43 -3.93 2.72 8.28
C GLY A 43 -2.90 2.31 9.32
N ALA A 44 -3.15 2.64 10.59
CA ALA A 44 -2.25 2.25 11.68
C ALA A 44 -2.12 0.75 11.82
N GLU A 45 -3.22 0.02 11.65
CA GLU A 45 -3.18 -1.45 11.71
C GLU A 45 -2.33 -2.04 10.59
N ILE A 46 -2.44 -1.49 9.37
CA ILE A 46 -1.63 -1.93 8.25
C ILE A 46 -0.16 -1.61 8.51
N GLN A 47 0.12 -0.40 9.01
CA GLN A 47 1.49 0.00 9.32
C GLN A 47 2.11 -0.90 10.39
N ASP A 48 1.36 -1.22 11.44
CA ASP A 48 1.85 -2.09 12.51
C ASP A 48 2.08 -3.51 12.00
N PHE A 49 1.20 -4.00 11.13
CA PHE A 49 1.35 -5.33 10.54
C PHE A 49 2.66 -5.41 9.74
N VAL A 50 2.97 -4.38 8.98
CA VAL A 50 4.20 -4.32 8.20
C VAL A 50 5.42 -4.17 9.12
N ALA A 51 5.32 -3.30 10.12
CA ALA A 51 6.42 -3.00 11.03
C ALA A 51 6.92 -4.24 11.76
N ASP A 52 6.01 -5.16 12.08
CA ASP A 52 6.38 -6.40 12.76
C ASP A 52 7.21 -7.35 11.89
N LYS A 53 7.20 -7.14 10.58
CA LYS A 53 7.75 -8.12 9.64
C LYS A 53 8.91 -7.62 8.80
N VAL A 54 9.19 -6.30 8.80
CA VAL A 54 10.24 -5.73 7.97
C VAL A 54 11.17 -4.85 8.77
N ALA A 55 12.34 -4.57 8.21
CA ALA A 55 13.29 -3.64 8.82
C ALA A 55 12.69 -2.23 8.84
N THR A 56 13.15 -1.42 9.80
CA THR A 56 12.63 -0.08 10.02
C THR A 56 12.61 0.76 8.74
N TYR A 57 13.67 0.69 7.94
CA TYR A 57 13.76 1.49 6.73
C TYR A 57 12.80 1.05 5.61
N LYS A 58 12.13 -0.08 5.78
CA LYS A 58 11.15 -0.59 4.80
C LYS A 58 9.72 -0.41 5.25
N GLN A 59 9.50 0.26 6.37
CA GLN A 59 8.14 0.45 6.88
C GLN A 59 7.34 1.39 5.98
N ILE A 60 6.03 1.14 5.94
CA ILE A 60 5.11 1.99 5.20
C ILE A 60 4.86 3.27 5.98
N HIS A 61 5.01 4.42 5.35
CA HIS A 61 4.79 5.71 5.98
C HIS A 61 3.39 6.26 5.76
N LEU A 62 2.79 5.92 4.62
CA LEU A 62 1.45 6.41 4.27
C LEU A 62 0.59 5.25 3.81
N VAL A 63 -0.67 5.25 4.25
CA VAL A 63 -1.65 4.26 3.80
C VAL A 63 -2.91 5.00 3.38
N GLU A 64 -3.40 4.70 2.19
CA GLU A 64 -4.65 5.25 1.70
C GLU A 64 -5.54 4.11 1.25
N PHE A 65 -6.81 4.12 1.69
CA PHE A 65 -7.77 3.10 1.29
C PHE A 65 -8.54 3.57 0.07
N ILE A 66 -8.62 2.72 -0.94
CA ILE A 66 -9.34 3.01 -2.17
C ILE A 66 -10.22 1.81 -2.52
N ASP A 67 -11.24 2.06 -3.35
CA ASP A 67 -12.21 1.01 -3.71
C ASP A 67 -11.60 -0.03 -4.63
N GLU A 68 -10.68 0.37 -5.48
CA GLU A 68 -10.12 -0.52 -6.48
C GLU A 68 -8.72 -0.06 -6.89
N ILE A 69 -7.79 -1.00 -6.99
CA ILE A 69 -6.45 -0.72 -7.50
C ILE A 69 -6.53 -0.64 -9.03
N PRO A 70 -6.14 0.48 -9.65
CA PRO A 70 -6.17 0.59 -11.11
C PRO A 70 -5.21 -0.38 -11.77
N LYS A 71 -5.69 -1.14 -12.74
CA LYS A 71 -4.89 -2.13 -13.45
C LYS A 71 -5.14 -2.06 -14.94
N SER A 72 -4.12 -2.43 -15.72
CA SER A 72 -4.24 -2.53 -17.16
C SER A 72 -5.03 -3.80 -17.54
N ALA A 73 -5.35 -3.93 -18.82
CA ALA A 73 -6.04 -5.11 -19.32
C ALA A 73 -5.25 -6.40 -19.04
N SER A 74 -3.92 -6.31 -18.94
CA SER A 74 -3.07 -7.46 -18.65
C SER A 74 -2.93 -7.75 -17.16
N GLY A 75 -3.58 -6.96 -16.30
CA GLY A 75 -3.54 -7.15 -14.85
C GLY A 75 -2.39 -6.45 -14.14
N LYS A 76 -1.65 -5.60 -14.83
CA LYS A 76 -0.54 -4.85 -14.22
C LYS A 76 -1.08 -3.64 -13.48
N ILE A 77 -0.53 -3.40 -12.28
CA ILE A 77 -0.87 -2.23 -11.49
C ILE A 77 -0.42 -0.96 -12.22
N LEU A 78 -1.33 -0.01 -12.37
CA LEU A 78 -1.05 1.26 -13.04
C LEU A 78 -0.55 2.29 -12.01
N ARG A 79 0.69 2.14 -11.59
CA ARG A 79 1.26 2.96 -10.52
C ARG A 79 1.31 4.45 -10.86
N ARG A 80 1.37 4.79 -12.15
CA ARG A 80 1.34 6.20 -12.56
C ARG A 80 0.06 6.88 -12.11
N PHE A 81 -1.08 6.21 -12.28
CA PHE A 81 -2.35 6.78 -11.85
C PHE A 81 -2.39 7.00 -10.35
N LEU A 82 -1.80 6.09 -9.60
CA LEU A 82 -1.75 6.23 -8.15
C LEU A 82 -0.85 7.39 -7.73
N ARG A 83 0.28 7.57 -8.41
CA ARG A 83 1.16 8.70 -8.14
C ARG A 83 0.48 10.03 -8.42
N ASP A 84 -0.32 10.09 -9.48
CA ASP A 84 -1.03 11.32 -9.84
C ASP A 84 -2.11 11.69 -8.83
N GLN A 85 -2.61 10.72 -8.08
CA GLN A 85 -3.62 10.92 -7.04
C GLN A 85 -3.02 11.30 -5.68
N SER A 86 -1.73 11.20 -5.56
CA SER A 86 -1.05 11.39 -4.25
C SER A 86 -0.63 12.82 -4.00
#